data_a834ad20b36839af7e660037fea0c86e
#
_entry.id   a834ad20b36839af7e660037fea0c86e
#
_cell.length_a   1.000
_cell.length_b   1.000
_cell.length_c   1.000
_cell.angle_alpha   90.00
_cell.angle_beta   90.00
_cell.angle_gamma   90.00
#
_symmetry.space_group_name_H-M   'P 1'
#
loop_
_entity.id
_entity.type
_entity.pdbx_description
1 polymer ?
#
loop_
_entity_poly.entity_id
_entity_poly.type
_entity_poly.pdbx_seq_one_letter_code
_entity_poly.pdbx_strand_id
1 'polypeptide(L)'
;MIDRYLKRGDMFVLAENNEVKASCVITEEGKGIYEIKNIAVYPQFQRQGYGKKLIFFLLKHYKARCHTMLVGTGDSPITIAFYKNCGFIYSHRIPNFFTDNYEHPIFEAGKQLKDMIYLKMNISK
;
A
#
# COMPACT_ATOMS: atom_id res chain seq x y z
N MET A 1 9.45 4.90 -13.83
CA MET A 1 8.39 4.95 -12.80
C MET A 1 8.93 4.90 -11.38
N ILE A 2 9.86 3.99 -11.12
CA ILE A 2 10.50 3.88 -9.81
C ILE A 2 11.21 5.18 -9.43
N ASP A 3 11.96 5.77 -10.37
CA ASP A 3 12.68 7.02 -10.12
C ASP A 3 11.77 8.15 -9.67
N ARG A 4 10.54 8.17 -10.20
CA ARG A 4 9.57 9.20 -9.84
C ARG A 4 9.17 9.12 -8.38
N TYR A 5 8.99 7.90 -7.88
CA TYR A 5 8.65 7.70 -6.47
C TYR A 5 9.84 8.00 -5.57
N LEU A 6 11.02 7.56 -5.95
CA LEU A 6 12.23 7.78 -5.15
C LEU A 6 12.58 9.25 -5.01
N LYS A 7 12.19 10.08 -5.98
CA LYS A 7 12.47 11.53 -5.90
C LYS A 7 11.60 12.26 -4.90
N ARG A 8 10.40 11.74 -4.58
CA ARG A 8 9.47 12.44 -3.68
C ARG A 8 8.95 11.56 -2.57
N GLY A 9 9.42 10.35 -2.48
CA GLY A 9 8.94 9.39 -1.52
C GLY A 9 10.04 8.88 -0.60
N ASP A 10 9.62 8.34 0.52
CA ASP A 10 10.50 7.63 1.44
C ASP A 10 10.39 6.15 1.17
N MET A 11 11.52 5.48 1.07
CA MET A 11 11.55 4.04 0.90
C MET A 11 11.98 3.38 2.20
N PHE A 12 11.25 2.35 2.61
CA PHE A 12 11.55 1.59 3.83
C PHE A 12 11.72 0.12 3.48
N VAL A 13 12.64 -0.52 4.16
CA VAL A 13 12.79 -1.98 4.06
C VAL A 13 12.70 -2.58 5.46
N LEU A 14 12.08 -3.74 5.55
CA LEU A 14 12.06 -4.53 6.77
C LEU A 14 13.02 -5.70 6.55
N ALA A 15 14.07 -5.76 7.37
CA ALA A 15 15.07 -6.81 7.26
C ALA A 15 15.21 -7.53 8.60
N GLU A 16 15.38 -8.84 8.52
CA GLU A 16 15.66 -9.70 9.68
C GLU A 16 16.71 -10.72 9.27
N ASN A 17 17.62 -11.03 10.15
CA ASN A 17 18.68 -12.02 9.90
C ASN A 17 19.47 -11.73 8.63
N ASN A 18 19.74 -10.43 8.38
CA ASN A 18 20.47 -9.95 7.21
C ASN A 18 19.74 -10.20 5.87
N GLU A 19 18.44 -10.43 5.91
CA GLU A 19 17.63 -10.61 4.71
C GLU A 19 16.51 -9.57 4.66
N VAL A 20 16.28 -9.01 3.47
CA VAL A 20 15.15 -8.11 3.25
C VAL A 20 13.89 -8.96 3.10
N LYS A 21 12.90 -8.72 3.96
CA LYS A 21 11.63 -9.46 3.95
C LYS A 21 10.54 -8.70 3.23
N ALA A 22 10.52 -7.38 3.37
CA ALA A 22 9.48 -6.54 2.80
C ALA A 22 10.02 -5.15 2.52
N SER A 23 9.36 -4.41 1.64
CA SER A 23 9.71 -3.03 1.34
C SER A 23 8.46 -2.24 0.99
N CYS A 24 8.54 -0.92 1.10
CA CYS A 24 7.45 -0.04 0.71
C CYS A 24 7.98 1.34 0.32
N VAL A 25 7.13 2.09 -0.39
CA VAL A 25 7.40 3.49 -0.75
C VAL A 25 6.22 4.31 -0.27
N ILE A 26 6.52 5.41 0.44
CA ILE A 26 5.52 6.31 0.98
C ILE A 26 5.73 7.67 0.36
N THR A 27 4.66 8.33 -0.08
CA THR A 27 4.71 9.69 -0.60
C THR A 27 3.80 10.59 0.21
N GLU A 28 4.19 11.87 0.32
CA GLU A 28 3.33 12.89 0.90
C GLU A 28 2.43 13.43 -0.21
N GLU A 29 1.12 13.30 -0.06
CA GLU A 29 0.15 13.70 -1.08
C GLU A 29 -0.52 15.03 -0.77
N GLY A 30 -0.34 15.52 0.44
CA GLY A 30 -0.89 16.78 0.90
C GLY A 30 -0.46 16.98 2.34
N LYS A 31 -0.80 18.12 2.93
CA LYS A 31 -0.41 18.39 4.32
C LYS A 31 -1.08 17.39 5.25
N GLY A 32 -0.29 16.53 5.86
CA GLY A 32 -0.79 15.51 6.77
C GLY A 32 -1.39 14.30 6.09
N ILE A 33 -1.31 14.21 4.76
CA ILE A 33 -1.84 13.08 3.99
C ILE A 33 -0.69 12.36 3.33
N TYR A 34 -0.52 11.08 3.66
CA TYR A 34 0.54 10.24 3.11
C TYR A 34 -0.09 9.03 2.43
N GLU A 35 0.58 8.49 1.44
CA GLU A 35 0.08 7.34 0.70
C GLU A 35 1.15 6.26 0.60
N ILE A 36 0.74 5.01 0.87
CA ILE A 36 1.56 3.83 0.60
C ILE A 36 1.45 3.56 -0.89
N LYS A 37 2.51 3.87 -1.65
CA LYS A 37 2.51 3.70 -3.12
C LYS A 37 2.84 2.29 -3.54
N ASN A 38 3.66 1.62 -2.75
CA ASN A 38 4.09 0.27 -3.05
C ASN A 38 4.44 -0.41 -1.75
N ILE A 39 3.92 -1.61 -1.56
CA ILE A 39 4.33 -2.48 -0.47
C ILE A 39 4.47 -3.88 -1.05
N ALA A 40 5.60 -4.50 -0.78
CA ALA A 40 5.92 -5.81 -1.32
C ALA A 40 6.59 -6.68 -0.27
N VAL A 41 6.19 -7.94 -0.24
CA VAL A 41 6.82 -8.97 0.58
C VAL A 41 7.31 -10.05 -0.38
N TYR A 42 8.58 -10.45 -0.23
CA TYR A 42 9.12 -11.51 -1.09
C TYR A 42 8.27 -12.78 -0.93
N PRO A 43 8.04 -13.52 -2.03
CA PRO A 43 7.13 -14.69 -2.00
C PRO A 43 7.42 -15.69 -0.88
N GLN A 44 8.69 -15.96 -0.60
CA GLN A 44 9.06 -16.92 0.44
C GLN A 44 8.77 -16.44 1.85
N PHE A 45 8.47 -15.14 2.02
CA PHE A 45 8.17 -14.58 3.33
C PHE A 45 6.72 -14.13 3.48
N GLN A 46 5.89 -14.37 2.48
CA GLN A 46 4.48 -14.00 2.56
C GLN A 46 3.73 -14.86 3.58
N ARG A 47 2.63 -14.31 4.10
CA ARG A 47 1.77 -14.97 5.10
C ARG A 47 2.46 -15.20 6.44
N GLN A 48 3.51 -14.43 6.73
CA GLN A 48 4.23 -14.49 8.01
C GLN A 48 4.13 -13.20 8.80
N GLY A 49 3.26 -12.26 8.36
CA GLY A 49 3.02 -11.02 9.08
C GLY A 49 3.97 -9.88 8.77
N TYR A 50 4.88 -10.02 7.81
CA TYR A 50 5.84 -8.95 7.51
C TYR A 50 5.18 -7.71 6.93
N GLY A 51 4.19 -7.86 6.06
CA GLY A 51 3.47 -6.72 5.51
C GLY A 51 2.75 -5.93 6.61
N LYS A 52 2.11 -6.63 7.52
CA LYS A 52 1.40 -6.01 8.64
C LYS A 52 2.37 -5.32 9.59
N LYS A 53 3.51 -5.93 9.87
CA LYS A 53 4.57 -5.31 10.70
C LYS A 53 5.05 -4.01 10.08
N LEU A 54 5.25 -4.01 8.76
CA LEU A 54 5.72 -2.83 8.05
C LEU A 54 4.69 -1.71 8.12
N ILE A 55 3.41 -2.03 7.91
CA ILE A 55 2.33 -1.05 8.01
C ILE A 55 2.27 -0.44 9.41
N PHE A 56 2.34 -1.26 10.45
CA PHE A 56 2.31 -0.76 11.82
C PHE A 56 3.52 0.13 12.13
N PHE A 57 4.69 -0.21 11.59
CA PHE A 57 5.86 0.64 11.71
C PHE A 57 5.61 2.01 11.06
N LEU A 58 5.03 2.02 9.86
CA LEU A 58 4.76 3.27 9.14
C LEU A 58 3.78 4.16 9.89
N LEU A 59 2.72 3.58 10.46
CA LEU A 59 1.75 4.34 11.22
C LEU A 59 2.39 5.00 12.43
N LYS A 60 3.30 4.30 13.10
CA LYS A 60 4.05 4.85 14.21
C LYS A 60 5.03 5.93 13.77
N HIS A 61 5.73 5.65 12.68
CA HIS A 61 6.77 6.56 12.17
C HIS A 61 6.20 7.91 11.75
N TYR A 62 5.03 7.91 11.12
CA TYR A 62 4.41 9.13 10.61
C TYR A 62 3.40 9.75 11.56
N LYS A 63 3.17 9.17 12.73
CA LYS A 63 2.11 9.59 13.65
C LYS A 63 2.08 11.10 13.95
N ALA A 64 3.24 11.70 14.11
CA ALA A 64 3.31 13.11 14.51
C ALA A 64 2.89 14.07 13.39
N ARG A 65 3.00 13.67 12.13
CA ARG A 65 2.76 14.56 10.99
C ARG A 65 1.73 14.05 10.00
N CYS A 66 1.14 12.89 10.27
CA CYS A 66 0.16 12.29 9.38
C CYS A 66 -1.18 12.17 10.09
N HIS A 67 -2.24 12.72 9.49
CA HIS A 67 -3.59 12.51 10.01
C HIS A 67 -4.36 11.47 9.18
N THR A 68 -3.94 11.24 7.93
CA THR A 68 -4.60 10.28 7.06
C THR A 68 -3.56 9.51 6.25
N MET A 69 -3.58 8.19 6.35
CA MET A 69 -2.75 7.32 5.53
C MET A 69 -3.64 6.67 4.49
N LEU A 70 -3.27 6.81 3.21
CA LEU A 70 -3.99 6.24 2.08
C LEU A 70 -3.24 5.04 1.53
N VAL A 71 -3.97 4.12 0.93
CA VAL A 71 -3.39 3.05 0.10
C VAL A 71 -4.34 2.77 -1.05
N GLY A 72 -3.77 2.67 -2.26
CA GLY A 72 -4.51 2.29 -3.45
C GLY A 72 -4.19 0.86 -3.84
N THR A 73 -5.19 0.11 -4.23
CA THR A 73 -5.02 -1.28 -4.67
C THR A 73 -6.02 -1.61 -5.75
N GLY A 74 -5.73 -2.67 -6.52
CA GLY A 74 -6.73 -3.22 -7.43
C GLY A 74 -7.92 -3.76 -6.65
N ASP A 75 -9.01 -4.00 -7.36
CA ASP A 75 -10.25 -4.47 -6.75
C ASP A 75 -10.22 -5.98 -6.46
N SER A 76 -9.11 -6.44 -5.92
CA SER A 76 -8.91 -7.82 -5.50
C SER A 76 -9.41 -8.01 -4.06
N PRO A 77 -10.35 -8.95 -3.82
CA PRO A 77 -10.87 -9.17 -2.47
C PRO A 77 -9.79 -9.55 -1.46
N ILE A 78 -8.76 -10.28 -1.90
CA ILE A 78 -7.68 -10.73 -1.01
C ILE A 78 -6.87 -9.53 -0.51
N THR A 79 -6.47 -8.65 -1.41
CA THR A 79 -5.66 -7.48 -1.05
C THR A 79 -6.47 -6.48 -0.23
N ILE A 80 -7.73 -6.27 -0.60
CA ILE A 80 -8.62 -5.40 0.16
C ILE A 80 -8.80 -5.92 1.59
N ALA A 81 -9.00 -7.24 1.74
CA ALA A 81 -9.15 -7.84 3.07
C ALA A 81 -7.89 -7.67 3.90
N PHE A 82 -6.71 -7.79 3.28
CA PHE A 82 -5.44 -7.57 3.98
C PHE A 82 -5.38 -6.18 4.61
N TYR A 83 -5.69 -5.14 3.83
CA TYR A 83 -5.65 -3.78 4.34
C TYR A 83 -6.73 -3.52 5.38
N LYS A 84 -7.93 -4.07 5.19
CA LYS A 84 -9.00 -3.95 6.20
C LYS A 84 -8.59 -4.61 7.52
N ASN A 85 -7.91 -5.74 7.45
CA ASN A 85 -7.40 -6.41 8.66
C ASN A 85 -6.33 -5.59 9.36
N CYS A 86 -5.65 -4.70 8.65
CA CYS A 86 -4.69 -3.78 9.25
C CYS A 86 -5.36 -2.55 9.86
N GLY A 87 -6.66 -2.37 9.64
CA GLY A 87 -7.41 -1.25 10.19
C GLY A 87 -7.82 -0.20 9.19
N PHE A 88 -7.53 -0.40 7.91
CA PHE A 88 -7.95 0.53 6.87
C PHE A 88 -9.44 0.37 6.56
N ILE A 89 -10.08 1.46 6.15
CA ILE A 89 -11.47 1.46 5.74
C ILE A 89 -11.57 1.98 4.31
N TYR A 90 -12.66 1.64 3.64
CA TYR A 90 -12.90 2.11 2.28
C TYR A 90 -12.94 3.64 2.23
N SER A 91 -12.29 4.22 1.23
CA SER A 91 -12.31 5.66 1.00
C SER A 91 -13.09 5.99 -0.28
N HIS A 92 -12.53 5.63 -1.43
CA HIS A 92 -13.16 5.90 -2.72
C HIS A 92 -12.58 4.95 -3.77
N ARG A 93 -13.14 5.02 -4.99
CA ARG A 93 -12.63 4.20 -6.08
C ARG A 93 -12.50 5.03 -7.36
N ILE A 94 -11.63 4.55 -8.24
CA ILE A 94 -11.52 5.06 -9.60
C ILE A 94 -12.01 3.95 -10.50
N PRO A 95 -13.22 4.07 -11.06
CA PRO A 95 -13.79 3.01 -11.91
C PRO A 95 -12.95 2.80 -13.16
N ASN A 96 -12.81 1.53 -13.56
CA ASN A 96 -12.13 1.13 -14.79
C ASN A 96 -10.67 1.59 -14.89
N PHE A 97 -10.03 1.86 -13.75
CA PHE A 97 -8.64 2.32 -13.75
C PHE A 97 -7.71 1.37 -14.50
N PHE A 98 -7.83 0.07 -14.22
CA PHE A 98 -6.95 -0.93 -14.82
C PHE A 98 -7.30 -1.22 -16.27
N THR A 99 -8.57 -1.15 -16.63
CA THR A 99 -8.99 -1.39 -18.01
C THR A 99 -8.69 -0.19 -18.90
N ASP A 100 -8.71 1.03 -18.35
CA ASP A 100 -8.46 2.25 -19.11
C ASP A 100 -6.98 2.59 -19.26
N ASN A 101 -6.13 2.14 -18.33
CA ASN A 101 -4.73 2.56 -18.27
C ASN A 101 -3.72 1.49 -18.68
N TYR A 102 -4.15 0.26 -18.94
CA TYR A 102 -3.27 -0.83 -19.34
C TYR A 102 -3.76 -1.46 -20.64
N GLU A 103 -2.85 -1.75 -21.54
CA GLU A 103 -3.17 -2.37 -22.84
C GLU A 103 -3.68 -3.80 -22.68
N HIS A 104 -3.12 -4.53 -21.69
CA HIS A 104 -3.46 -5.93 -21.47
C HIS A 104 -4.19 -6.08 -20.15
N PRO A 105 -5.11 -7.04 -20.05
CA PRO A 105 -5.78 -7.28 -18.77
C PRO A 105 -4.79 -7.61 -17.67
N ILE A 106 -5.03 -7.06 -16.49
CA ILE A 106 -4.21 -7.30 -15.30
C ILE A 106 -5.00 -8.21 -14.37
N PHE A 107 -4.39 -9.31 -13.96
CA PHE A 107 -5.06 -10.29 -13.10
C PHE A 107 -4.33 -10.40 -11.77
N GLU A 108 -5.09 -10.64 -10.71
CA GLU A 108 -4.53 -10.91 -9.38
C GLU A 108 -5.42 -11.96 -8.72
N ALA A 109 -4.81 -13.06 -8.26
CA ALA A 109 -5.53 -14.18 -7.63
C ALA A 109 -6.69 -14.70 -8.50
N GLY A 110 -6.47 -14.76 -9.82
CA GLY A 110 -7.47 -15.27 -10.76
C GLY A 110 -8.57 -14.31 -11.15
N LYS A 111 -8.56 -13.08 -10.59
CA LYS A 111 -9.57 -12.08 -10.89
C LYS A 111 -8.98 -10.97 -11.75
N GLN A 112 -9.68 -10.59 -12.82
CA GLN A 112 -9.26 -9.44 -13.61
C GLN A 112 -9.51 -8.16 -12.83
N LEU A 113 -8.46 -7.35 -12.67
CA LEU A 113 -8.58 -6.06 -12.00
C LEU A 113 -9.23 -5.05 -12.92
N LYS A 114 -10.17 -4.29 -12.41
CA LYS A 114 -10.88 -3.24 -13.15
C LYS A 114 -10.72 -1.89 -12.49
N ASP A 115 -11.12 -1.81 -11.23
CA ASP A 115 -11.15 -0.55 -10.49
C ASP A 115 -9.94 -0.41 -9.58
N MET A 116 -9.50 0.83 -9.37
CA MET A 116 -8.58 1.14 -8.29
C MET A 116 -9.41 1.45 -7.06
N ILE A 117 -9.15 0.75 -5.97
CA ILE A 117 -9.82 0.95 -4.68
C ILE A 117 -8.87 1.68 -3.76
N TYR A 118 -9.33 2.80 -3.20
CA TYR A 118 -8.55 3.52 -2.18
C TYR A 118 -9.13 3.25 -0.81
N LEU A 119 -8.24 2.91 0.11
CA LEU A 119 -8.57 2.72 1.51
C LEU A 119 -7.79 3.75 2.31
N LYS A 120 -8.27 4.04 3.50
CA LYS A 120 -7.63 5.05 4.35
C LYS A 120 -7.65 4.62 5.80
N MET A 121 -6.72 5.19 6.55
CA MET A 121 -6.72 5.07 8.00
C MET A 121 -6.56 6.47 8.57
N ASN A 122 -7.49 6.88 9.44
CA ASN A 122 -7.39 8.13 10.15
C ASN A 122 -6.56 7.91 11.40
N ILE A 123 -5.51 8.71 11.54
CA ILE A 123 -4.59 8.56 12.67
C ILE A 123 -4.94 9.61 13.71
N SER A 124 -5.43 9.15 14.86
CA SER A 124 -5.73 10.03 15.98
C SER A 124 -4.46 10.53 16.64
N LYS A 125 -4.54 11.76 17.10
CA LYS A 125 -3.46 12.32 17.89
C LYS A 125 -3.80 12.35 19.35
#